data_385e4b85b8b65b773a8fba6ce5acba1b
#
_entry.id   385e4b85b8b65b773a8fba6ce5acba1b
#
_cell.length_a   1.000
_cell.length_b   1.000
_cell.length_c   1.000
_cell.angle_alpha   90.00
_cell.angle_beta   90.00
_cell.angle_gamma   90.00
#
_symmetry.space_group_name_H-M   'P 1'
#
loop_
_entity.id
_entity.type
_entity.pdbx_description
1 polymer ?
#
loop_
_entity_poly.entity_id
_entity_poly.type
_entity_poly.pdbx_seq_one_letter_code
_entity_poly.pdbx_strand_id
1 'polypeptide(L)'
;VGIGIAALGKNSFGGETFSPGKITSEKFILPMLPYSYDALEPQIDKMTMEIHHSKHHQTYVNNLNKALAADISGVSIEELCKNSSNYSPAVRNNGGGHYNHSMFWGSMKPNGGTVPGSSSNLPNENFSAAINSAFTTFEEFKNKFSDAAINRLGSGWTWLVVNTDKKLEIGSTQNQDNPLMDVSEFKGTPVLCLDVWEHAYYLKYQNKRADYISAWWNVVNWEEANKRFAN
;
A
#
# COMPACT_ATOMS: atom_id res chain seq x y z
N VAL A 1 4.56 54.98 -67.91
CA VAL A 1 3.74 53.84 -67.49
C VAL A 1 4.67 52.61 -67.39
N GLY A 2 5.12 52.24 -66.22
CA GLY A 2 5.98 51.11 -66.06
C GLY A 2 5.68 50.48 -64.63
N ILE A 3 5.04 49.38 -64.63
CA ILE A 3 4.60 48.67 -63.46
C ILE A 3 5.77 47.81 -62.96
N GLY A 4 6.32 48.13 -61.76
CA GLY A 4 7.34 47.38 -61.09
C GLY A 4 6.74 46.17 -60.35
N ILE A 5 7.23 44.97 -60.66
CA ILE A 5 6.87 43.73 -59.95
C ILE A 5 7.84 43.56 -58.82
N ALA A 6 7.36 43.63 -57.60
CA ALA A 6 8.14 43.33 -56.37
C ALA A 6 8.31 41.81 -56.22
N ALA A 7 9.55 41.36 -56.05
CA ALA A 7 9.90 39.97 -55.78
C ALA A 7 9.62 39.64 -54.31
N LEU A 8 8.75 38.67 -54.09
CA LEU A 8 8.48 38.07 -52.77
C LEU A 8 9.67 37.20 -52.35
N GLY A 9 10.34 37.64 -51.29
CA GLY A 9 11.37 36.85 -50.64
C GLY A 9 10.78 35.57 -49.95
N LYS A 10 11.33 34.42 -50.30
CA LYS A 10 11.03 33.14 -49.63
C LYS A 10 11.73 33.12 -48.27
N ASN A 11 10.98 33.29 -47.20
CA ASN A 11 11.43 32.94 -45.87
C ASN A 11 11.43 31.40 -45.74
N SER A 12 12.61 30.80 -45.71
CA SER A 12 12.80 29.41 -45.31
C SER A 12 12.64 29.32 -43.78
N PHE A 13 11.51 28.82 -43.35
CA PHE A 13 11.38 28.34 -41.95
C PHE A 13 12.26 27.13 -41.81
N GLY A 14 13.36 27.29 -41.02
CA GLY A 14 14.16 26.20 -40.55
C GLY A 14 13.28 25.28 -39.69
N GLY A 15 13.01 24.06 -40.15
CA GLY A 15 12.34 23.05 -39.38
C GLY A 15 13.24 22.62 -38.21
N GLU A 16 12.95 23.14 -37.04
CA GLU A 16 13.45 22.50 -35.81
C GLU A 16 12.88 21.09 -35.76
N THR A 17 13.72 20.09 -35.95
CA THR A 17 13.37 18.70 -35.69
C THR A 17 13.09 18.57 -34.18
N PHE A 18 11.82 18.45 -33.86
CA PHE A 18 11.37 18.09 -32.52
C PHE A 18 11.96 16.72 -32.22
N SER A 19 13.05 16.71 -31.43
CA SER A 19 13.58 15.49 -30.84
C SER A 19 12.57 15.12 -29.76
N PRO A 20 11.86 13.99 -29.85
CA PRO A 20 10.99 13.59 -28.77
C PRO A 20 11.86 13.38 -27.55
N GLY A 21 11.78 14.32 -26.60
CA GLY A 21 12.40 14.17 -25.29
C GLY A 21 11.99 12.80 -24.76
N LYS A 22 12.97 12.04 -24.29
CA LYS A 22 12.76 10.74 -23.68
C LYS A 22 11.72 10.94 -22.58
N ILE A 23 10.45 10.54 -22.84
CA ILE A 23 9.42 10.53 -21.82
C ILE A 23 9.84 9.42 -20.86
N THR A 24 10.50 9.81 -19.79
CA THR A 24 10.69 8.93 -18.63
C THR A 24 9.35 8.90 -17.91
N SER A 25 8.40 8.12 -18.42
CA SER A 25 7.19 7.83 -17.67
C SER A 25 7.60 7.01 -16.46
N GLU A 26 7.46 7.59 -15.29
CA GLU A 26 7.59 6.83 -14.05
C GLU A 26 6.63 5.64 -14.16
N LYS A 27 7.13 4.43 -13.94
CA LYS A 27 6.33 3.22 -14.13
C LYS A 27 5.29 3.05 -13.03
N PHE A 28 5.66 3.40 -11.80
CA PHE A 28 4.80 3.40 -10.64
C PHE A 28 4.61 4.83 -10.14
N ILE A 29 3.43 5.14 -9.66
CA ILE A 29 3.09 6.45 -9.09
C ILE A 29 2.62 6.28 -7.65
N LEU A 30 2.83 7.30 -6.83
CA LEU A 30 2.26 7.35 -5.50
C LEU A 30 0.72 7.43 -5.62
N PRO A 31 -0.05 6.45 -5.13
CA PRO A 31 -1.50 6.53 -5.17
C PRO A 31 -1.99 7.64 -4.25
N MET A 32 -3.04 8.33 -4.64
CA MET A 32 -3.71 9.29 -3.76
C MET A 32 -4.33 8.56 -2.57
N LEU A 33 -4.28 9.18 -1.39
CA LEU A 33 -5.05 8.69 -0.25
C LEU A 33 -6.55 8.85 -0.53
N PRO A 34 -7.39 7.89 -0.11
CA PRO A 34 -8.85 8.00 -0.23
C PRO A 34 -9.48 8.94 0.80
N TYR A 35 -8.68 9.62 1.61
CA TYR A 35 -9.08 10.54 2.68
C TYR A 35 -7.98 11.58 2.95
N SER A 36 -8.30 12.69 3.64
CA SER A 36 -7.32 13.71 4.03
C SER A 36 -6.37 13.20 5.11
N TYR A 37 -5.20 13.84 5.25
CA TYR A 37 -4.18 13.43 6.23
C TYR A 37 -4.66 13.46 7.69
N ASP A 38 -5.62 14.32 8.03
CA ASP A 38 -6.21 14.47 9.37
C ASP A 38 -7.44 13.59 9.61
N ALA A 39 -7.90 12.87 8.59
CA ALA A 39 -9.17 12.15 8.65
C ALA A 39 -9.18 10.95 9.62
N LEU A 40 -8.01 10.43 9.98
CA LEU A 40 -7.87 9.30 10.91
C LEU A 40 -7.66 9.74 12.36
N GLU A 41 -7.68 11.06 12.63
CA GLU A 41 -7.60 11.51 14.02
C GLU A 41 -8.89 11.16 14.80
N PRO A 42 -8.77 10.94 16.11
CA PRO A 42 -7.57 11.03 16.94
C PRO A 42 -6.70 9.75 16.92
N GLN A 43 -6.99 8.73 16.11
CA GLN A 43 -6.30 7.43 16.16
C GLN A 43 -4.88 7.51 15.58
N ILE A 44 -4.73 8.09 14.40
CA ILE A 44 -3.44 8.33 13.76
C ILE A 44 -3.36 9.83 13.44
N ASP A 45 -2.31 10.49 13.89
CA ASP A 45 -2.17 11.92 13.76
C ASP A 45 -1.81 12.37 12.33
N LYS A 46 -2.21 13.60 12.01
CA LYS A 46 -1.99 14.20 10.70
C LYS A 46 -0.53 14.18 10.26
N MET A 47 0.39 14.49 11.18
CA MET A 47 1.82 14.58 10.85
C MET A 47 2.36 13.20 10.48
N THR A 48 1.99 12.16 11.23
CA THR A 48 2.32 10.77 10.88
C THR A 48 1.82 10.44 9.48
N MET A 49 0.55 10.71 9.18
CA MET A 49 -0.03 10.38 7.87
C MET A 49 0.64 11.14 6.72
N GLU A 50 0.93 12.42 6.90
CA GLU A 50 1.60 13.26 5.90
C GLU A 50 3.01 12.74 5.59
N ILE A 51 3.81 12.49 6.62
CA ILE A 51 5.19 12.00 6.46
C ILE A 51 5.18 10.57 5.91
N HIS A 52 4.34 9.71 6.44
CA HIS A 52 4.26 8.31 6.06
C HIS A 52 3.89 8.13 4.57
N HIS A 53 2.89 8.90 4.09
CA HIS A 53 2.50 8.86 2.68
C HIS A 53 3.47 9.65 1.79
N SER A 54 3.66 10.97 2.06
CA SER A 54 4.37 11.85 1.12
C SER A 54 5.90 11.70 1.15
N LYS A 55 6.48 11.07 2.18
CA LYS A 55 7.94 10.85 2.30
C LYS A 55 8.28 9.36 2.24
N HIS A 56 7.81 8.53 3.17
CA HIS A 56 8.17 7.11 3.18
C HIS A 56 7.65 6.37 1.94
N HIS A 57 6.34 6.40 1.67
CA HIS A 57 5.78 5.72 0.50
C HIS A 57 6.31 6.31 -0.81
N GLN A 58 6.38 7.64 -0.94
CA GLN A 58 6.96 8.28 -2.12
C GLN A 58 8.41 7.85 -2.37
N THR A 59 9.20 7.66 -1.31
CA THR A 59 10.59 7.20 -1.44
C THR A 59 10.64 5.77 -1.97
N TYR A 60 9.76 4.86 -1.52
CA TYR A 60 9.68 3.52 -2.09
C TYR A 60 9.33 3.56 -3.58
N VAL A 61 8.37 4.38 -3.99
CA VAL A 61 8.00 4.55 -5.41
C VAL A 61 9.19 5.06 -6.24
N ASN A 62 9.86 6.10 -5.78
CA ASN A 62 11.00 6.69 -6.47
C ASN A 62 12.16 5.69 -6.62
N ASN A 63 12.49 4.98 -5.55
CA ASN A 63 13.56 4.00 -5.54
C ASN A 63 13.22 2.76 -6.38
N LEU A 64 11.95 2.31 -6.36
CA LEU A 64 11.49 1.22 -7.22
C LEU A 64 11.68 1.60 -8.70
N ASN A 65 11.18 2.76 -9.11
CA ASN A 65 11.31 3.24 -10.48
C ASN A 65 12.78 3.38 -10.91
N LYS A 66 13.66 3.79 -9.99
CA LYS A 66 15.10 3.86 -10.24
C LYS A 66 15.77 2.49 -10.37
N ALA A 67 15.29 1.52 -9.57
CA ALA A 67 15.89 0.16 -9.54
C ALA A 67 15.39 -0.72 -10.69
N LEU A 68 14.23 -0.42 -11.27
CA LEU A 68 13.68 -1.15 -12.40
C LEU A 68 14.42 -0.78 -13.69
N ALA A 69 14.83 -1.81 -14.45
CA ALA A 69 15.34 -1.61 -15.79
C ALA A 69 14.23 -1.06 -16.72
N ALA A 70 14.61 -0.29 -17.75
CA ALA A 70 13.67 0.34 -18.68
C ALA A 70 12.74 -0.65 -19.41
N ASP A 71 13.13 -1.91 -19.48
CA ASP A 71 12.45 -2.95 -20.27
C ASP A 71 11.31 -3.68 -19.55
N ILE A 72 11.06 -3.38 -18.26
CA ILE A 72 9.99 -4.02 -17.51
C ILE A 72 8.68 -3.22 -17.67
N SER A 73 8.16 -3.10 -18.89
CA SER A 73 6.88 -2.45 -19.15
C SER A 73 5.71 -3.43 -18.96
N GLY A 74 4.62 -2.97 -18.29
CA GLY A 74 3.38 -3.76 -18.15
C GLY A 74 3.33 -4.74 -16.98
N VAL A 75 4.36 -4.85 -16.14
CA VAL A 75 4.32 -5.70 -14.93
C VAL A 75 3.59 -4.96 -13.82
N SER A 76 2.58 -5.58 -13.21
CA SER A 76 1.90 -5.05 -12.02
C SER A 76 2.78 -5.15 -10.78
N ILE A 77 2.44 -4.38 -9.73
CA ILE A 77 3.17 -4.46 -8.47
C ILE A 77 2.99 -5.82 -7.79
N GLU A 78 1.82 -6.44 -7.94
CA GLU A 78 1.52 -7.77 -7.45
C GLU A 78 2.38 -8.84 -8.14
N GLU A 79 2.51 -8.78 -9.47
CA GLU A 79 3.38 -9.68 -10.21
C GLU A 79 4.85 -9.53 -9.84
N LEU A 80 5.29 -8.29 -9.61
CA LEU A 80 6.65 -8.01 -9.13
C LEU A 80 6.87 -8.64 -7.75
N CYS A 81 5.91 -8.53 -6.83
CA CYS A 81 5.98 -9.18 -5.54
C CYS A 81 6.00 -10.71 -5.68
N LYS A 82 5.09 -11.30 -6.47
CA LYS A 82 4.99 -12.75 -6.68
C LYS A 82 6.26 -13.38 -7.25
N ASN A 83 7.04 -12.61 -7.97
CA ASN A 83 8.28 -13.05 -8.60
C ASN A 83 9.52 -12.37 -8.00
N SER A 84 9.46 -12.00 -6.73
CA SER A 84 10.49 -11.18 -6.07
C SER A 84 11.88 -11.81 -6.05
N SER A 85 11.97 -13.15 -6.11
CA SER A 85 13.25 -13.88 -6.24
C SER A 85 14.01 -13.60 -7.55
N ASN A 86 13.31 -13.16 -8.59
CA ASN A 86 13.89 -12.85 -9.91
C ASN A 86 14.45 -11.43 -9.98
N TYR A 87 14.31 -10.63 -8.93
CA TYR A 87 14.69 -9.23 -8.91
C TYR A 87 15.79 -8.94 -7.88
N SER A 88 16.42 -7.79 -8.03
CA SER A 88 17.43 -7.32 -7.08
C SER A 88 16.80 -7.05 -5.70
N PRO A 89 17.59 -7.08 -4.61
CA PRO A 89 17.10 -6.69 -3.29
C PRO A 89 16.50 -5.29 -3.25
N ALA A 90 16.98 -4.36 -4.07
CA ALA A 90 16.42 -3.02 -4.19
C ALA A 90 14.99 -3.04 -4.76
N VAL A 91 14.74 -3.84 -5.81
CA VAL A 91 13.39 -4.00 -6.38
C VAL A 91 12.47 -4.71 -5.40
N ARG A 92 12.92 -5.82 -4.76
CA ARG A 92 12.14 -6.52 -3.72
C ARG A 92 11.73 -5.59 -2.59
N ASN A 93 12.68 -4.86 -2.01
CA ASN A 93 12.39 -4.00 -0.86
C ASN A 93 11.49 -2.80 -1.23
N ASN A 94 11.77 -2.13 -2.33
CA ASN A 94 11.01 -0.94 -2.72
C ASN A 94 9.66 -1.31 -3.37
N GLY A 95 9.59 -2.42 -4.11
CA GLY A 95 8.34 -2.99 -4.63
C GLY A 95 7.43 -3.46 -3.50
N GLY A 96 7.98 -4.19 -2.54
CA GLY A 96 7.24 -4.57 -1.33
C GLY A 96 6.75 -3.35 -0.56
N GLY A 97 7.62 -2.34 -0.35
CA GLY A 97 7.25 -1.10 0.31
C GLY A 97 6.11 -0.37 -0.41
N HIS A 98 6.16 -0.28 -1.74
CA HIS A 98 5.08 0.33 -2.52
C HIS A 98 3.76 -0.46 -2.40
N TYR A 99 3.80 -1.78 -2.55
CA TYR A 99 2.61 -2.64 -2.41
C TYR A 99 2.00 -2.55 -1.01
N ASN A 100 2.82 -2.75 0.03
CA ASN A 100 2.38 -2.79 1.43
C ASN A 100 1.68 -1.48 1.84
N HIS A 101 2.29 -0.33 1.50
CA HIS A 101 1.71 0.97 1.81
C HIS A 101 0.44 1.25 1.01
N SER A 102 0.40 0.89 -0.28
CA SER A 102 -0.82 1.04 -1.10
C SER A 102 -1.98 0.25 -0.50
N MET A 103 -1.73 -0.98 -0.06
CA MET A 103 -2.72 -1.80 0.61
C MET A 103 -3.14 -1.22 1.97
N PHE A 104 -2.18 -0.70 2.75
CA PHE A 104 -2.41 -0.14 4.08
C PHE A 104 -3.34 1.07 4.06
N TRP A 105 -3.18 1.97 3.09
CA TRP A 105 -4.08 3.12 2.95
C TRP A 105 -5.53 2.69 2.75
N GLY A 106 -5.78 1.69 1.92
CA GLY A 106 -7.12 1.13 1.71
C GLY A 106 -7.66 0.34 2.91
N SER A 107 -6.76 -0.18 3.78
CA SER A 107 -7.15 -0.92 4.99
C SER A 107 -7.70 -0.04 6.11
N MET A 108 -7.66 1.28 5.93
CA MET A 108 -8.15 2.26 6.90
C MET A 108 -9.18 3.20 6.28
N LYS A 109 -10.08 3.73 7.10
CA LYS A 109 -11.01 4.79 6.71
C LYS A 109 -11.43 5.63 7.92
N PRO A 110 -11.84 6.89 7.70
CA PRO A 110 -12.43 7.73 8.75
C PRO A 110 -13.65 7.04 9.37
N ASN A 111 -13.76 7.10 10.68
CA ASN A 111 -14.84 6.45 11.43
C ASN A 111 -14.98 4.96 11.09
N GLY A 112 -13.86 4.32 10.78
CA GLY A 112 -13.77 2.88 10.56
C GLY A 112 -13.93 2.10 11.86
N GLY A 113 -13.45 0.86 11.85
CA GLY A 113 -13.52 -0.01 13.02
C GLY A 113 -14.93 -0.51 13.33
N THR A 114 -15.03 -1.18 14.45
CA THR A 114 -16.32 -1.67 14.98
C THR A 114 -16.84 -0.67 15.99
N VAL A 115 -17.78 0.20 15.58
CA VAL A 115 -18.48 1.06 16.53
C VAL A 115 -19.61 0.25 17.15
N PRO A 116 -19.67 0.08 18.49
CA PRO A 116 -20.80 -0.59 19.14
C PRO A 116 -22.11 0.04 18.72
N GLY A 117 -23.02 -0.77 18.15
CA GLY A 117 -24.33 -0.33 17.68
C GLY A 117 -24.40 0.18 16.23
N SER A 118 -23.28 0.19 15.49
CA SER A 118 -23.27 0.49 14.05
C SER A 118 -23.18 -0.80 13.24
N SER A 119 -24.15 -1.04 12.35
CA SER A 119 -24.14 -2.18 11.42
C SER A 119 -23.38 -1.90 10.10
N SER A 120 -22.85 -0.68 9.92
CA SER A 120 -22.42 -0.20 8.60
C SER A 120 -20.93 -0.41 8.27
N ASN A 121 -20.10 -0.79 9.24
CA ASN A 121 -18.67 -1.04 8.99
C ASN A 121 -18.22 -2.26 9.82
N LEU A 122 -18.64 -3.44 9.39
CA LEU A 122 -18.31 -4.74 9.99
C LEU A 122 -17.94 -5.72 8.86
N PRO A 123 -17.23 -6.81 9.17
CA PRO A 123 -17.18 -7.95 8.27
C PRO A 123 -18.59 -8.36 7.88
N ASN A 124 -18.85 -8.59 6.58
CA ASN A 124 -20.13 -9.11 6.13
C ASN A 124 -20.36 -10.55 6.65
N GLU A 125 -21.53 -11.11 6.40
CA GLU A 125 -21.91 -12.42 6.93
C GLU A 125 -20.90 -13.53 6.55
N ASN A 126 -20.47 -13.59 5.29
CA ASN A 126 -19.51 -14.59 4.82
C ASN A 126 -18.13 -14.42 5.46
N PHE A 127 -17.63 -13.18 5.54
CA PHE A 127 -16.34 -12.93 6.14
C PHE A 127 -16.38 -13.14 7.67
N SER A 128 -17.47 -12.76 8.33
CA SER A 128 -17.69 -13.02 9.76
C SER A 128 -17.74 -14.54 10.05
N ALA A 129 -18.40 -15.30 9.20
CA ALA A 129 -18.43 -16.77 9.32
C ALA A 129 -17.04 -17.38 9.15
N ALA A 130 -16.24 -16.89 8.18
CA ALA A 130 -14.87 -17.33 7.99
C ALA A 130 -13.97 -16.96 9.18
N ILE A 131 -14.12 -15.75 9.73
CA ILE A 131 -13.39 -15.32 10.95
C ILE A 131 -13.74 -16.25 12.12
N ASN A 132 -15.02 -16.51 12.37
CA ASN A 132 -15.45 -17.37 13.46
C ASN A 132 -14.99 -18.82 13.25
N SER A 133 -14.97 -19.31 12.01
CA SER A 133 -14.45 -20.65 11.69
C SER A 133 -12.96 -20.79 11.96
N ALA A 134 -12.17 -19.74 11.65
CA ALA A 134 -10.71 -19.78 11.80
C ALA A 134 -10.23 -19.42 13.22
N PHE A 135 -10.98 -18.54 13.92
CA PHE A 135 -10.53 -17.95 15.18
C PHE A 135 -11.54 -18.09 16.33
N THR A 136 -12.61 -18.82 16.15
CA THR A 136 -13.69 -19.08 17.12
C THR A 136 -14.60 -17.88 17.33
N THR A 137 -14.05 -16.67 17.54
CA THR A 137 -14.81 -15.43 17.69
C THR A 137 -14.07 -14.26 17.04
N PHE A 138 -14.80 -13.19 16.76
CA PHE A 138 -14.21 -11.93 16.28
C PHE A 138 -13.23 -11.32 17.31
N GLU A 139 -13.49 -11.47 18.59
CA GLU A 139 -12.60 -10.98 19.64
C GLU A 139 -11.29 -11.77 19.67
N GLU A 140 -11.34 -13.10 19.56
CA GLU A 140 -10.15 -13.94 19.45
C GLU A 140 -9.33 -13.63 18.19
N PHE A 141 -10.00 -13.33 17.07
CA PHE A 141 -9.33 -12.84 15.87
C PHE A 141 -8.56 -11.54 16.15
N LYS A 142 -9.20 -10.55 16.78
CA LYS A 142 -8.56 -9.27 17.13
C LYS A 142 -7.37 -9.48 18.06
N ASN A 143 -7.53 -10.32 19.07
CA ASN A 143 -6.46 -10.63 20.03
C ASN A 143 -5.26 -11.25 19.31
N LYS A 144 -5.48 -12.30 18.49
CA LYS A 144 -4.40 -12.97 17.75
C LYS A 144 -3.71 -12.05 16.74
N PHE A 145 -4.46 -11.19 16.04
CA PHE A 145 -3.87 -10.22 15.11
C PHE A 145 -3.04 -9.17 15.87
N SER A 146 -3.55 -8.68 16.99
CA SER A 146 -2.84 -7.71 17.84
C SER A 146 -1.58 -8.35 18.44
N ASP A 147 -1.63 -9.59 18.90
CA ASP A 147 -0.48 -10.32 19.40
C ASP A 147 0.60 -10.50 18.33
N ALA A 148 0.21 -10.87 17.11
CA ALA A 148 1.14 -10.97 15.97
C ALA A 148 1.82 -9.63 15.67
N ALA A 149 1.08 -8.52 15.77
CA ALA A 149 1.59 -7.16 15.57
C ALA A 149 2.54 -6.72 16.70
N ILE A 150 2.20 -7.00 17.96
CA ILE A 150 3.04 -6.69 19.12
C ILE A 150 4.35 -7.48 19.07
N ASN A 151 4.25 -8.78 18.78
CA ASN A 151 5.37 -9.71 18.81
C ASN A 151 6.26 -9.65 17.55
N ARG A 152 5.90 -8.87 16.51
CA ARG A 152 6.79 -8.64 15.38
C ARG A 152 8.05 -7.89 15.85
N LEU A 153 9.14 -8.63 15.99
CA LEU A 153 10.43 -8.06 16.39
C LEU A 153 10.98 -7.19 15.24
N GLY A 154 11.34 -5.95 15.57
CA GLY A 154 11.85 -4.99 14.60
C GLY A 154 10.77 -4.45 13.66
N SER A 155 11.20 -4.01 12.49
CA SER A 155 10.34 -3.46 11.45
C SER A 155 9.64 -4.56 10.67
N GLY A 156 8.38 -4.35 10.34
CA GLY A 156 7.61 -5.30 9.57
C GLY A 156 6.13 -4.99 9.50
N TRP A 157 5.36 -6.01 9.11
CA TRP A 157 3.94 -5.92 8.85
C TRP A 157 3.20 -7.09 9.44
N THR A 158 1.98 -6.86 9.87
CA THR A 158 1.05 -7.93 10.29
C THR A 158 -0.05 -8.06 9.26
N TRP A 159 -0.46 -9.30 9.00
CA TRP A 159 -1.36 -9.64 7.91
C TRP A 159 -2.47 -10.56 8.37
N LEU A 160 -3.67 -10.35 7.83
CA LEU A 160 -4.69 -11.37 7.67
C LEU A 160 -4.69 -11.80 6.21
N VAL A 161 -4.58 -13.09 5.94
CA VAL A 161 -4.55 -13.63 4.57
C VAL A 161 -5.57 -14.74 4.39
N VAL A 162 -5.95 -15.00 3.15
CA VAL A 162 -6.53 -16.28 2.73
C VAL A 162 -5.38 -17.14 2.25
N ASN A 163 -5.12 -18.24 2.95
CA ASN A 163 -4.04 -19.17 2.60
C ASN A 163 -4.41 -20.11 1.44
N THR A 164 -3.50 -21.00 1.06
CA THR A 164 -3.69 -21.96 -0.04
C THR A 164 -4.87 -22.93 0.19
N ASP A 165 -5.19 -23.22 1.46
CA ASP A 165 -6.33 -24.06 1.85
C ASP A 165 -7.66 -23.30 1.92
N LYS A 166 -7.69 -22.06 1.42
CA LYS A 166 -8.85 -21.16 1.45
C LYS A 166 -9.32 -20.83 2.87
N LYS A 167 -8.42 -20.85 3.83
CA LYS A 167 -8.69 -20.48 5.24
C LYS A 167 -8.03 -19.15 5.58
N LEU A 168 -8.64 -18.45 6.52
CA LEU A 168 -8.03 -17.25 7.09
C LEU A 168 -6.88 -17.63 8.02
N GLU A 169 -5.77 -16.90 7.86
CA GLU A 169 -4.57 -17.08 8.64
C GLU A 169 -3.95 -15.72 9.00
N ILE A 170 -3.39 -15.61 10.20
CA ILE A 170 -2.69 -14.43 10.69
C ILE A 170 -1.20 -14.72 10.76
N GLY A 171 -0.40 -13.78 10.28
CA GLY A 171 1.05 -13.84 10.41
C GLY A 171 1.71 -12.49 10.27
N SER A 172 3.03 -12.46 10.32
CA SER A 172 3.80 -11.24 10.15
C SER A 172 5.00 -11.47 9.24
N THR A 173 5.40 -10.41 8.54
CA THR A 173 6.58 -10.40 7.69
C THR A 173 7.57 -9.34 8.14
N GLN A 174 8.85 -9.57 7.89
CA GLN A 174 9.91 -8.62 8.21
C GLN A 174 10.08 -7.55 7.14
N ASN A 175 10.58 -6.39 7.53
CA ASN A 175 10.93 -5.30 6.63
C ASN A 175 9.78 -4.96 5.67
N GLN A 176 10.01 -5.03 4.35
CA GLN A 176 8.99 -4.77 3.34
C GLN A 176 8.53 -6.05 2.62
N ASP A 177 8.87 -7.22 3.14
CA ASP A 177 8.33 -8.48 2.64
C ASP A 177 6.81 -8.55 2.88
N ASN A 178 6.12 -9.28 2.02
CA ASN A 178 4.68 -9.47 2.11
C ASN A 178 4.25 -10.90 1.71
N PRO A 179 3.01 -11.32 2.03
CA PRO A 179 2.55 -12.68 1.79
C PRO A 179 2.44 -13.10 0.32
N LEU A 180 2.52 -12.16 -0.64
CA LEU A 180 2.54 -12.50 -2.07
C LEU A 180 3.91 -12.96 -2.53
N MET A 181 4.98 -12.57 -1.84
CA MET A 181 6.34 -12.82 -2.29
C MET A 181 6.67 -14.31 -2.28
N ASP A 182 7.27 -14.77 -3.38
CA ASP A 182 7.76 -16.16 -3.51
C ASP A 182 8.86 -16.51 -2.50
N VAL A 183 9.55 -15.50 -1.99
CA VAL A 183 10.60 -15.61 -0.96
C VAL A 183 10.07 -15.49 0.47
N SER A 184 8.78 -15.16 0.66
CA SER A 184 8.18 -15.04 1.99
C SER A 184 7.92 -16.41 2.60
N GLU A 185 8.21 -16.56 3.90
CA GLU A 185 7.86 -17.77 4.66
C GLU A 185 6.35 -17.81 4.97
N PHE A 186 5.73 -16.64 5.17
CA PHE A 186 4.29 -16.51 5.39
C PHE A 186 3.60 -16.10 4.08
N LYS A 187 2.73 -16.96 3.56
CA LYS A 187 2.12 -16.81 2.21
C LYS A 187 0.61 -16.81 2.27
N GLY A 188 0.00 -16.11 1.32
CA GLY A 188 -1.45 -16.07 1.11
C GLY A 188 -1.89 -14.83 0.37
N THR A 189 -3.18 -14.75 0.05
CA THR A 189 -3.80 -13.55 -0.52
C THR A 189 -4.11 -12.57 0.61
N PRO A 190 -3.49 -11.38 0.64
CA PRO A 190 -3.71 -10.41 1.72
C PRO A 190 -5.13 -9.85 1.73
N VAL A 191 -5.75 -9.85 2.91
CA VAL A 191 -7.09 -9.28 3.17
C VAL A 191 -6.98 -7.98 3.98
N LEU A 192 -6.14 -7.99 5.03
CA LEU A 192 -5.92 -6.85 5.92
C LEU A 192 -4.44 -6.77 6.28
N CYS A 193 -3.91 -5.57 6.44
CA CYS A 193 -2.55 -5.37 6.87
C CYS A 193 -2.41 -4.21 7.87
N LEU A 194 -1.40 -4.31 8.71
CA LEU A 194 -1.00 -3.28 9.67
C LEU A 194 0.51 -3.07 9.60
N ASP A 195 0.91 -1.83 9.40
CA ASP A 195 2.30 -1.40 9.48
C ASP A 195 2.74 -1.29 10.94
N VAL A 196 3.79 -2.03 11.32
CA VAL A 196 4.40 -1.96 12.64
C VAL A 196 5.84 -1.46 12.61
N TRP A 197 6.27 -0.87 11.50
CA TRP A 197 7.45 -0.03 11.47
C TRP A 197 7.26 1.16 12.42
N GLU A 198 8.31 1.60 13.10
CA GLU A 198 8.22 2.73 14.04
C GLU A 198 7.74 4.02 13.39
N HIS A 199 8.06 4.25 12.11
CA HIS A 199 7.59 5.44 11.38
C HIS A 199 6.05 5.53 11.27
N ALA A 200 5.34 4.41 11.41
CA ALA A 200 3.87 4.39 11.36
C ALA A 200 3.20 4.92 12.63
N TYR A 201 3.93 5.01 13.75
CA TYR A 201 3.31 5.33 15.05
C TYR A 201 4.17 6.17 16.00
N TYR A 202 5.48 6.33 15.77
CA TYR A 202 6.39 6.87 16.77
C TYR A 202 6.10 8.32 17.15
N LEU A 203 5.65 9.16 16.21
CA LEU A 203 5.35 10.57 16.50
C LEU A 203 4.27 10.73 17.56
N LYS A 204 3.25 9.88 17.56
CA LYS A 204 2.13 9.94 18.49
C LYS A 204 2.29 8.99 19.67
N TYR A 205 2.73 7.77 19.43
CA TYR A 205 2.73 6.70 20.42
C TYR A 205 4.11 6.37 21.00
N GLN A 206 5.19 6.90 20.43
CA GLN A 206 6.58 6.61 20.78
C GLN A 206 6.83 5.10 20.84
N ASN A 207 7.31 4.60 21.97
CA ASN A 207 7.57 3.18 22.17
C ASN A 207 6.31 2.33 22.49
N LYS A 208 5.13 2.94 22.54
CA LYS A 208 3.87 2.30 22.92
C LYS A 208 3.16 1.67 21.70
N ARG A 209 3.80 0.69 21.06
CA ARG A 209 3.21 -0.01 19.90
C ARG A 209 1.83 -0.59 20.21
N ALA A 210 1.61 -1.14 21.40
CA ALA A 210 0.32 -1.70 21.80
C ALA A 210 -0.82 -0.67 21.77
N ASP A 211 -0.55 0.58 22.19
CA ASP A 211 -1.55 1.66 22.16
C ASP A 211 -1.90 2.04 20.71
N TYR A 212 -0.90 2.07 19.81
CA TYR A 212 -1.11 2.28 18.39
C TYR A 212 -1.98 1.18 17.76
N ILE A 213 -1.68 -0.09 18.04
CA ILE A 213 -2.46 -1.23 17.53
C ILE A 213 -3.91 -1.15 18.03
N SER A 214 -4.11 -0.84 19.31
CA SER A 214 -5.44 -0.65 19.90
C SER A 214 -6.20 0.49 19.22
N ALA A 215 -5.54 1.61 18.94
CA ALA A 215 -6.13 2.75 18.25
C ALA A 215 -6.46 2.44 16.77
N TRP A 216 -5.59 1.70 16.07
CA TRP A 216 -5.78 1.34 14.68
C TRP A 216 -7.08 0.55 14.44
N TRP A 217 -7.51 -0.30 15.37
CA TRP A 217 -8.77 -1.02 15.25
C TRP A 217 -10.00 -0.11 15.06
N ASN A 218 -9.91 1.15 15.49
CA ASN A 218 -10.99 2.12 15.33
C ASN A 218 -11.06 2.76 13.93
N VAL A 219 -10.07 2.50 13.08
CA VAL A 219 -10.02 3.03 11.71
C VAL A 219 -10.00 1.94 10.64
N VAL A 220 -10.13 0.66 11.01
CA VAL A 220 -10.14 -0.45 10.05
C VAL A 220 -11.29 -0.31 9.06
N ASN A 221 -10.96 -0.44 7.78
CA ASN A 221 -11.92 -0.42 6.67
C ASN A 221 -12.43 -1.84 6.36
N TRP A 222 -13.46 -2.28 7.06
CA TRP A 222 -14.06 -3.60 6.85
C TRP A 222 -14.72 -3.74 5.49
N GLU A 223 -15.20 -2.66 4.90
CA GLU A 223 -15.76 -2.68 3.55
C GLU A 223 -14.70 -3.12 2.53
N GLU A 224 -13.50 -2.56 2.60
CA GLU A 224 -12.40 -2.95 1.73
C GLU A 224 -11.89 -4.35 2.05
N ALA A 225 -11.81 -4.73 3.32
CA ALA A 225 -11.46 -6.08 3.74
C ALA A 225 -12.47 -7.12 3.21
N ASN A 226 -13.77 -6.82 3.24
CA ASN A 226 -14.82 -7.66 2.65
C ASN A 226 -14.61 -7.87 1.14
N LYS A 227 -14.26 -6.82 0.39
CA LYS A 227 -13.99 -6.90 -1.05
C LYS A 227 -12.80 -7.82 -1.34
N ARG A 228 -11.70 -7.64 -0.58
CA ARG A 228 -10.47 -8.44 -0.74
C ARG A 228 -10.69 -9.91 -0.34
N PHE A 229 -11.52 -10.16 0.66
CA PHE A 229 -11.87 -11.53 1.06
C PHE A 229 -12.71 -12.25 0.02
N ALA A 230 -13.57 -11.54 -0.73
CA ALA A 230 -14.45 -12.11 -1.74
C ALA A 230 -13.77 -12.44 -3.08
N ASN A 231 -12.54 -11.90 -3.33
CA ASN A 231 -11.76 -12.13 -4.55
C ASN A 231 -10.79 -13.31 -4.38
#